data_0a3e836e02edee7386f6b5acf20226ce
#
_entry.id   0a3e836e02edee7386f6b5acf20226ce
#
_cell.length_a   1.000
_cell.length_b   1.000
_cell.length_c   1.000
_cell.angle_alpha   90.00
_cell.angle_beta   90.00
_cell.angle_gamma   90.00
#
_symmetry.space_group_name_H-M   'P 1'
#
loop_
_entity.id
_entity.type
_entity.pdbx_description
1 polymer ?
#
loop_
_entity_poly.entity_id
_entity_poly.type
_entity_poly.pdbx_seq_one_letter_code
_entity_poly.pdbx_strand_id
1 'polypeptide(L)'
;KIYSTKPTLSLAEVILNNTTRILREEFELEFDKSMISNYKEETLDIIPMIMKRCDYNEKVFLSEVFNENISFEFFDAGHILGSASVLINAGGKKIFYTGDINLRNQTLIPKAELPKHKIDILITESTNCAADNYPDYKEETGRLAAFINRVINKGGSVLIPSFALGKSQELLMRVHTLMKKNIIIVLIVTCIITA
;
A
#
# COMPACT_ATOMS: atom_id res chain seq x y z
N LYS A 1 14.96 14.86 7.15
CA LYS A 1 14.44 13.65 7.83
C LYS A 1 13.15 13.22 7.12
N ILE A 2 12.97 11.94 6.88
CA ILE A 2 11.74 11.33 6.36
C ILE A 2 11.09 10.56 7.52
N TYR A 3 9.81 10.77 7.74
CA TYR A 3 9.08 10.03 8.77
C TYR A 3 8.23 8.95 8.09
N SER A 4 8.24 7.74 8.65
CA SER A 4 7.49 6.62 8.09
C SER A 4 7.04 5.63 9.16
N THR A 5 6.04 4.82 8.83
CA THR A 5 5.67 3.67 9.65
C THR A 5 6.76 2.58 9.58
N LYS A 6 6.80 1.70 10.58
CA LYS A 6 7.75 0.57 10.58
C LYS A 6 7.62 -0.33 9.34
N PRO A 7 6.41 -0.75 8.92
CA PRO A 7 6.28 -1.55 7.70
C PRO A 7 6.75 -0.81 6.44
N THR A 8 6.46 0.48 6.32
CA THR A 8 6.90 1.30 5.18
C THR A 8 8.42 1.36 5.10
N LEU A 9 9.11 1.49 6.24
CA LEU A 9 10.58 1.47 6.26
C LEU A 9 11.13 0.17 5.68
N SER A 10 10.62 -0.98 6.13
CA SER A 10 11.07 -2.30 5.65
C SER A 10 10.72 -2.55 4.18
N LEU A 11 9.55 -2.10 3.74
CA LEU A 11 9.11 -2.25 2.36
C LEU A 11 9.88 -1.33 1.40
N ALA A 12 10.19 -0.11 1.84
CA ALA A 12 10.96 0.84 1.04
C ALA A 12 12.34 0.27 0.68
N GLU A 13 13.03 -0.34 1.62
CA GLU A 13 14.31 -1.01 1.36
C GLU A 13 14.20 -2.08 0.28
N VAL A 14 13.22 -2.98 0.40
CA VAL A 14 13.00 -4.07 -0.57
C VAL A 14 12.64 -3.53 -1.95
N ILE A 15 11.71 -2.56 -2.01
CA ILE A 15 11.22 -2.02 -3.29
C ILE A 15 12.32 -1.22 -3.99
N LEU A 16 13.04 -0.36 -3.29
CA LEU A 16 14.09 0.44 -3.88
C LEU A 16 15.24 -0.40 -4.42
N ASN A 17 15.65 -1.43 -3.67
CA ASN A 17 16.65 -2.39 -4.15
C ASN A 17 16.18 -3.11 -5.41
N ASN A 18 14.92 -3.56 -5.44
CA ASN A 18 14.37 -4.24 -6.62
C ASN A 18 14.24 -3.29 -7.82
N THR A 19 13.77 -2.06 -7.60
CA THR A 19 13.65 -1.04 -8.65
C THR A 19 15.03 -0.71 -9.24
N THR A 20 16.04 -0.54 -8.40
CA THR A 20 17.42 -0.27 -8.85
C THR A 20 17.95 -1.43 -9.71
N ARG A 21 17.70 -2.68 -9.31
CA ARG A 21 18.09 -3.85 -10.08
C ARG A 21 17.40 -3.89 -11.45
N ILE A 22 16.09 -3.68 -11.50
CA ILE A 22 15.32 -3.66 -12.77
C ILE A 22 15.82 -2.55 -13.68
N LEU A 23 15.98 -1.34 -13.15
CA LEU A 23 16.48 -0.21 -13.93
C LEU A 23 17.87 -0.50 -14.51
N ARG A 24 18.77 -1.14 -13.77
CA ARG A 24 20.09 -1.54 -14.29
C ARG A 24 19.96 -2.55 -15.42
N GLU A 25 19.16 -3.60 -15.24
CA GLU A 25 18.93 -4.64 -16.26
C GLU A 25 18.33 -4.05 -17.54
N GLU A 26 17.37 -3.12 -17.44
CA GLU A 26 16.75 -2.45 -18.60
C GLU A 26 17.69 -1.45 -19.28
N PHE A 27 18.44 -0.67 -18.50
CA PHE A 27 19.36 0.36 -19.04
C PHE A 27 20.68 -0.21 -19.61
N GLU A 28 21.10 -1.42 -19.18
CA GLU A 28 22.20 -2.12 -19.85
C GLU A 28 21.84 -2.51 -21.29
N LEU A 29 20.56 -2.56 -21.63
CA LEU A 29 20.07 -2.94 -22.95
C LEU A 29 19.85 -1.76 -23.92
N GLU A 30 19.60 -0.52 -23.47
CA GLU A 30 19.12 0.52 -24.41
C GLU A 30 19.48 2.01 -24.14
N PHE A 31 19.97 2.50 -22.97
CA PHE A 31 20.01 3.95 -22.70
C PHE A 31 21.20 4.52 -21.90
N ASP A 32 21.34 5.85 -21.99
CA ASP A 32 22.32 6.77 -21.46
C ASP A 32 22.65 6.55 -19.96
N LYS A 33 23.90 6.20 -19.69
CA LYS A 33 24.49 5.96 -18.35
C LYS A 33 24.34 7.13 -17.36
N SER A 34 23.94 8.31 -17.82
CA SER A 34 23.78 9.49 -16.96
C SER A 34 22.59 9.40 -16.00
N MET A 35 21.51 8.70 -16.37
CA MET A 35 20.35 8.50 -15.51
C MET A 35 20.57 7.46 -14.40
N ILE A 36 21.43 6.46 -14.63
CA ILE A 36 21.76 5.42 -13.63
C ILE A 36 22.52 6.05 -12.44
N SER A 37 23.16 7.20 -12.63
CA SER A 37 23.95 7.84 -11.57
C SER A 37 23.15 8.23 -10.33
N ASN A 38 21.82 8.42 -10.46
CA ASN A 38 20.94 8.81 -9.35
C ASN A 38 20.46 7.62 -8.50
N TYR A 39 20.59 6.37 -8.98
CA TYR A 39 20.18 5.13 -8.31
C TYR A 39 21.38 4.25 -7.99
N LYS A 40 22.44 4.83 -7.40
CA LYS A 40 23.58 4.06 -6.92
C LYS A 40 23.21 3.27 -5.65
N GLU A 41 23.75 2.07 -5.48
CA GLU A 41 23.60 1.29 -4.24
C GLU A 41 23.98 2.10 -3.01
N GLU A 42 25.07 2.87 -3.09
CA GLU A 42 25.52 3.79 -2.03
C GLU A 42 24.43 4.80 -1.61
N THR A 43 23.54 5.19 -2.52
CA THR A 43 22.42 6.11 -2.23
C THR A 43 21.31 5.40 -1.47
N LEU A 44 21.12 4.11 -1.69
CA LEU A 44 20.10 3.31 -0.99
C LEU A 44 20.49 3.06 0.48
N ASP A 45 21.78 2.92 0.77
CA ASP A 45 22.28 2.73 2.13
C ASP A 45 22.03 3.94 3.04
N ILE A 46 21.83 5.13 2.45
CA ILE A 46 21.52 6.36 3.19
C ILE A 46 20.05 6.38 3.64
N ILE A 47 19.14 5.70 2.95
CA ILE A 47 17.69 5.78 3.21
C ILE A 47 17.34 5.37 4.65
N PRO A 48 17.82 4.24 5.19
CA PRO A 48 17.56 3.88 6.59
C PRO A 48 18.08 4.93 7.59
N MET A 49 19.15 5.65 7.24
CA MET A 49 19.74 6.69 8.10
C MET A 49 18.93 7.98 8.15
N ILE A 50 18.23 8.33 7.07
CA ILE A 50 17.41 9.55 6.97
C ILE A 50 15.95 9.31 7.34
N MET A 51 15.49 8.05 7.32
CA MET A 51 14.13 7.69 7.69
C MET A 51 14.00 7.50 9.21
N LYS A 52 13.00 8.14 9.79
CA LYS A 52 12.65 8.03 11.19
C LYS A 52 11.34 7.26 11.33
N ARG A 53 11.40 6.15 12.07
CA ARG A 53 10.21 5.37 12.38
C ARG A 53 9.27 6.16 13.30
N CYS A 54 7.98 6.11 12.99
CA CYS A 54 6.90 6.56 13.83
C CYS A 54 5.83 5.45 13.92
N ASP A 55 5.27 5.26 15.08
CA ASP A 55 4.16 4.34 15.27
C ASP A 55 2.82 5.06 14.97
N TYR A 56 1.77 4.30 14.66
CA TYR A 56 0.43 4.87 14.51
C TYR A 56 -0.06 5.44 15.84
N ASN A 57 -0.85 6.50 15.78
CA ASN A 57 -1.41 7.19 16.91
C ASN A 57 -0.35 7.81 17.87
N GLU A 58 0.89 7.92 17.39
CA GLU A 58 1.98 8.59 18.11
C GLU A 58 2.11 10.03 17.61
N LYS A 59 2.06 10.98 18.56
CA LYS A 59 2.24 12.39 18.24
C LYS A 59 3.72 12.75 18.12
N VAL A 60 4.11 13.23 16.96
CA VAL A 60 5.48 13.64 16.65
C VAL A 60 5.53 15.17 16.57
N PHE A 61 6.39 15.78 17.38
CA PHE A 61 6.62 17.21 17.35
C PHE A 61 7.77 17.57 16.40
N LEU A 62 7.57 18.60 15.61
CA LEU A 62 8.55 19.11 14.63
C LEU A 62 9.24 20.39 15.12
N SER A 63 9.25 20.66 16.42
CA SER A 63 9.84 21.85 17.03
C SER A 63 11.35 22.00 16.78
N GLU A 64 12.05 20.90 16.52
CA GLU A 64 13.47 20.95 16.12
C GLU A 64 13.71 21.53 14.70
N VAL A 65 12.68 21.55 13.86
CA VAL A 65 12.76 21.97 12.44
C VAL A 65 12.07 23.31 12.23
N PHE A 66 11.01 23.56 12.97
CA PHE A 66 10.18 24.76 12.88
C PHE A 66 10.10 25.42 14.26
N ASN A 67 10.26 26.73 14.29
CA ASN A 67 10.13 27.53 15.53
C ASN A 67 8.67 27.62 16.04
N GLU A 68 7.77 26.80 15.52
CA GLU A 68 6.35 26.76 15.84
C GLU A 68 5.96 25.39 16.40
N ASN A 69 4.87 25.35 17.16
CA ASN A 69 4.29 24.11 17.68
C ASN A 69 3.55 23.35 16.55
N ILE A 70 4.35 22.77 15.66
CA ILE A 70 3.84 21.88 14.59
C ILE A 70 4.05 20.44 15.06
N SER A 71 3.00 19.63 14.91
CA SER A 71 3.07 18.19 15.17
C SER A 71 2.24 17.43 14.17
N PHE A 72 2.55 16.14 14.00
CA PHE A 72 1.73 15.24 13.22
C PHE A 72 1.52 13.90 13.95
N GLU A 73 0.51 13.16 13.50
CA GLU A 73 0.19 11.79 13.92
C GLU A 73 -0.14 10.96 12.70
N PHE A 74 0.36 9.72 12.63
CA PHE A 74 -0.05 8.76 11.62
C PHE A 74 -1.24 7.94 12.11
N PHE A 75 -2.21 7.71 11.21
CA PHE A 75 -3.32 6.80 11.40
C PHE A 75 -3.25 5.72 10.32
N ASP A 76 -3.59 4.47 10.64
CA ASP A 76 -3.62 3.42 9.62
C ASP A 76 -4.65 3.79 8.54
N ALA A 77 -4.20 3.91 7.29
CA ALA A 77 -5.06 4.25 6.17
C ALA A 77 -5.85 3.02 5.63
N GLY A 78 -5.56 1.81 6.12
CA GLY A 78 -6.25 0.59 5.72
C GLY A 78 -6.08 0.19 4.26
N HIS A 79 -5.19 0.85 3.52
CA HIS A 79 -5.01 0.67 2.08
C HIS A 79 -4.07 -0.50 1.75
N ILE A 80 -2.82 -0.41 2.21
CA ILE A 80 -1.80 -1.47 2.14
C ILE A 80 -1.01 -1.49 3.44
N LEU A 81 -0.19 -2.52 3.65
CA LEU A 81 0.64 -2.64 4.85
C LEU A 81 1.57 -1.42 5.00
N GLY A 82 1.45 -0.72 6.11
CA GLY A 82 2.24 0.47 6.41
C GLY A 82 1.67 1.78 5.89
N SER A 83 0.59 1.76 5.10
CA SER A 83 -0.06 2.98 4.62
C SER A 83 -0.55 3.85 5.79
N ALA A 84 -0.38 5.15 5.69
CA ALA A 84 -0.77 6.06 6.75
C ALA A 84 -1.50 7.29 6.21
N SER A 85 -2.60 7.64 6.87
CA SER A 85 -3.16 8.98 6.85
C SER A 85 -2.42 9.85 7.86
N VAL A 86 -2.39 11.14 7.64
CA VAL A 86 -1.62 12.08 8.47
C VAL A 86 -2.53 13.16 9.05
N LEU A 87 -2.55 13.29 10.37
CA LEU A 87 -3.15 14.43 11.05
C LEU A 87 -2.06 15.43 11.41
N ILE A 88 -2.11 16.61 10.83
CA ILE A 88 -1.17 17.70 11.08
C ILE A 88 -1.85 18.73 11.98
N ASN A 89 -1.15 19.14 13.05
CA ASN A 89 -1.55 20.27 13.89
C ASN A 89 -0.57 21.41 13.62
N ALA A 90 -1.06 22.51 13.09
CA ALA A 90 -0.28 23.70 12.76
C ALA A 90 -1.12 24.96 12.90
N GLY A 91 -0.59 26.02 13.52
CA GLY A 91 -1.30 27.30 13.67
C GLY A 91 -2.67 27.18 14.35
N GLY A 92 -2.83 26.24 15.29
CA GLY A 92 -4.10 25.97 15.97
C GLY A 92 -5.17 25.27 15.10
N LYS A 93 -4.81 24.85 13.87
CA LYS A 93 -5.66 24.12 12.94
C LYS A 93 -5.27 22.65 12.86
N LYS A 94 -6.26 21.78 12.66
CA LYS A 94 -6.10 20.35 12.42
C LYS A 94 -6.40 20.03 10.96
N ILE A 95 -5.38 19.58 10.24
CA ILE A 95 -5.45 19.20 8.83
C ILE A 95 -5.31 17.69 8.76
N PHE A 96 -6.30 17.00 8.20
CA PHE A 96 -6.24 15.54 8.00
C PHE A 96 -6.09 15.25 6.51
N TYR A 97 -4.94 14.62 6.16
CA TYR A 97 -4.65 14.14 4.82
C TYR A 97 -4.76 12.62 4.79
N THR A 98 -5.68 12.09 4.00
CA THR A 98 -5.97 10.66 4.00
C THR A 98 -4.92 9.84 3.27
N GLY A 99 -4.27 10.40 2.25
CA GLY A 99 -3.62 9.58 1.24
C GLY A 99 -4.64 8.63 0.59
N ASP A 100 -4.16 7.51 0.05
CA ASP A 100 -5.03 6.43 -0.40
C ASP A 100 -5.62 5.72 0.82
N ILE A 101 -6.93 5.77 0.97
CA ILE A 101 -7.65 5.29 2.16
C ILE A 101 -8.63 4.17 1.84
N ASN A 102 -8.75 3.20 2.73
CA ASN A 102 -9.76 2.16 2.60
C ASN A 102 -10.59 2.04 3.88
N LEU A 103 -11.89 2.27 3.78
CA LEU A 103 -12.84 2.27 4.89
C LEU A 103 -13.49 0.90 5.16
N ARG A 104 -13.00 -0.17 4.50
CA ARG A 104 -13.52 -1.54 4.64
C ARG A 104 -12.41 -2.50 5.07
N ASN A 105 -12.75 -3.51 5.87
CA ASN A 105 -11.81 -4.57 6.18
C ASN A 105 -11.46 -5.36 4.92
N GLN A 106 -10.17 -5.57 4.70
CA GLN A 106 -9.64 -6.51 3.73
C GLN A 106 -9.38 -7.87 4.40
N THR A 107 -8.78 -8.82 3.72
CA THR A 107 -8.46 -10.13 4.32
C THR A 107 -7.26 -10.02 5.27
N LEU A 108 -6.25 -9.25 4.90
CA LEU A 108 -5.01 -9.10 5.65
C LEU A 108 -4.93 -7.79 6.45
N ILE A 109 -5.61 -6.75 5.99
CA ILE A 109 -5.48 -5.39 6.54
C ILE A 109 -6.85 -4.91 7.01
N PRO A 110 -6.94 -4.38 8.24
CA PRO A 110 -8.16 -3.76 8.74
C PRO A 110 -8.50 -2.49 7.95
N LYS A 111 -9.72 -2.03 8.10
CA LYS A 111 -10.13 -0.71 7.59
C LYS A 111 -9.35 0.42 8.25
N ALA A 112 -9.31 1.56 7.59
CA ALA A 112 -8.67 2.77 8.10
C ALA A 112 -9.16 3.17 9.50
N GLU A 113 -8.22 3.66 10.29
CA GLU A 113 -8.51 4.38 11.53
C GLU A 113 -8.66 5.87 11.24
N LEU A 114 -9.68 6.48 11.80
CA LEU A 114 -9.95 7.91 11.65
C LEU A 114 -9.70 8.64 12.97
N PRO A 115 -9.17 9.87 12.93
CA PRO A 115 -8.99 10.67 14.14
C PRO A 115 -10.34 10.96 14.79
N LYS A 116 -10.39 10.82 16.13
CA LYS A 116 -11.60 11.11 16.93
C LYS A 116 -11.80 12.59 17.22
N HIS A 117 -10.89 13.43 16.75
CA HIS A 117 -10.92 14.87 17.00
C HIS A 117 -11.64 15.61 15.87
N LYS A 118 -12.14 16.80 16.19
CA LYS A 118 -12.64 17.70 15.17
C LYS A 118 -11.51 18.07 14.21
N ILE A 119 -11.77 17.97 12.92
CA ILE A 119 -10.87 18.34 11.83
C ILE A 119 -11.31 19.68 11.28
N ASP A 120 -10.38 20.60 11.05
CA ASP A 120 -10.65 21.89 10.43
C ASP A 120 -10.55 21.80 8.91
N ILE A 121 -9.61 21.02 8.39
CA ILE A 121 -9.37 20.84 6.95
C ILE A 121 -9.21 19.34 6.66
N LEU A 122 -9.98 18.84 5.70
CA LEU A 122 -9.87 17.48 5.19
C LEU A 122 -9.34 17.52 3.75
N ILE A 123 -8.26 16.79 3.49
CA ILE A 123 -7.73 16.53 2.15
C ILE A 123 -7.86 15.03 1.91
N THR A 124 -8.67 14.62 0.94
CA THR A 124 -8.97 13.21 0.69
C THR A 124 -8.87 12.88 -0.79
N GLU A 125 -8.54 11.62 -1.08
CA GLU A 125 -8.65 11.06 -2.41
C GLU A 125 -10.11 11.04 -2.91
N SER A 126 -10.28 10.84 -4.21
CA SER A 126 -11.58 10.72 -4.87
C SER A 126 -11.61 9.63 -5.95
N THR A 127 -10.75 8.64 -5.85
CA THR A 127 -10.56 7.56 -6.84
C THR A 127 -11.88 6.86 -7.18
N ASN A 128 -12.72 6.66 -6.18
CA ASN A 128 -14.00 5.94 -6.33
C ASN A 128 -15.24 6.85 -6.16
N CYS A 129 -15.09 8.15 -6.32
CA CYS A 129 -16.16 9.12 -6.06
C CYS A 129 -17.36 9.01 -7.00
N ALA A 130 -17.21 8.38 -8.17
CA ALA A 130 -18.29 8.18 -9.14
C ALA A 130 -19.18 6.96 -8.84
N ALA A 131 -18.84 6.14 -7.84
CA ALA A 131 -19.59 4.95 -7.49
C ALA A 131 -20.51 5.20 -6.30
N ASP A 132 -21.83 5.26 -6.51
CA ASP A 132 -22.82 5.42 -5.44
C ASP A 132 -22.92 4.16 -4.55
N ASN A 133 -22.63 2.98 -5.12
CA ASN A 133 -22.70 1.72 -4.41
C ASN A 133 -21.44 0.88 -4.64
N TYR A 134 -20.83 0.46 -3.55
CA TYR A 134 -19.78 -0.56 -3.62
C TYR A 134 -20.40 -1.94 -3.55
N PRO A 135 -20.00 -2.87 -4.44
CA PRO A 135 -20.41 -4.27 -4.35
C PRO A 135 -20.09 -4.85 -2.97
N ASP A 136 -20.95 -5.74 -2.49
CA ASP A 136 -20.67 -6.46 -1.25
C ASP A 136 -19.45 -7.37 -1.44
N TYR A 137 -18.53 -7.28 -0.48
CA TYR A 137 -17.27 -8.02 -0.53
C TYR A 137 -17.46 -9.55 -0.58
N LYS A 138 -18.49 -10.06 0.11
CA LYS A 138 -18.80 -11.48 0.13
C LYS A 138 -19.40 -11.93 -1.21
N GLU A 139 -20.24 -11.10 -1.79
CA GLU A 139 -20.81 -11.34 -3.12
C GLU A 139 -19.73 -11.40 -4.19
N GLU A 140 -18.82 -10.41 -4.23
CA GLU A 140 -17.72 -10.36 -5.19
C GLU A 140 -16.74 -11.54 -5.01
N THR A 141 -16.51 -11.96 -3.76
CA THR A 141 -15.72 -13.17 -3.48
C THR A 141 -16.39 -14.41 -4.05
N GLY A 142 -17.72 -14.52 -3.92
CA GLY A 142 -18.50 -15.61 -4.51
C GLY A 142 -18.46 -15.61 -6.04
N ARG A 143 -18.55 -14.43 -6.67
CA ARG A 143 -18.43 -14.28 -8.13
C ARG A 143 -17.05 -14.69 -8.63
N LEU A 144 -15.98 -14.27 -7.93
CA LEU A 144 -14.61 -14.68 -8.24
C LEU A 144 -14.47 -16.21 -8.16
N ALA A 145 -14.97 -16.83 -7.09
CA ALA A 145 -14.91 -18.27 -6.91
C ALA A 145 -15.66 -19.02 -8.03
N ALA A 146 -16.87 -18.58 -8.37
CA ALA A 146 -17.65 -19.16 -9.46
C ALA A 146 -16.95 -19.02 -10.82
N PHE A 147 -16.31 -17.87 -11.07
CA PHE A 147 -15.54 -17.65 -12.30
C PHE A 147 -14.34 -18.60 -12.37
N ILE A 148 -13.54 -18.70 -11.31
CA ILE A 148 -12.38 -19.60 -11.24
C ILE A 148 -12.83 -21.05 -11.53
N ASN A 149 -13.84 -21.56 -10.81
CA ASN A 149 -14.32 -22.93 -11.01
C ASN A 149 -14.81 -23.18 -12.42
N ARG A 150 -15.53 -22.23 -13.02
CA ARG A 150 -16.01 -22.35 -14.39
C ARG A 150 -14.87 -22.50 -15.41
N VAL A 151 -13.79 -21.74 -15.23
CA VAL A 151 -12.64 -21.79 -16.14
C VAL A 151 -11.82 -23.07 -15.92
N ILE A 152 -11.54 -23.43 -14.68
CA ILE A 152 -10.76 -24.62 -14.35
C ILE A 152 -11.49 -25.90 -14.78
N ASN A 153 -12.80 -26.00 -14.58
CA ASN A 153 -13.59 -27.15 -15.01
C ASN A 153 -13.60 -27.35 -16.55
N LYS A 154 -13.25 -26.32 -17.32
CA LYS A 154 -13.06 -26.39 -18.76
C LYS A 154 -11.61 -26.64 -19.19
N GLY A 155 -10.71 -26.92 -18.25
CA GLY A 155 -9.27 -27.11 -18.50
C GLY A 155 -8.51 -25.82 -18.78
N GLY A 156 -9.12 -24.65 -18.49
CA GLY A 156 -8.49 -23.35 -18.70
C GLY A 156 -7.66 -22.86 -17.53
N SER A 157 -7.03 -21.70 -17.71
CA SER A 157 -6.25 -20.98 -16.68
C SER A 157 -6.85 -19.61 -16.44
N VAL A 158 -6.74 -19.10 -15.19
CA VAL A 158 -7.19 -17.76 -14.80
C VAL A 158 -5.97 -16.88 -14.57
N LEU A 159 -5.89 -15.79 -15.34
CA LEU A 159 -4.88 -14.74 -15.17
C LEU A 159 -5.51 -13.59 -14.39
N ILE A 160 -4.88 -13.20 -13.28
CA ILE A 160 -5.33 -12.08 -12.45
C ILE A 160 -4.17 -11.09 -12.30
N PRO A 161 -4.18 -9.99 -13.06
CA PRO A 161 -3.18 -8.94 -12.92
C PRO A 161 -3.35 -8.27 -11.55
N SER A 162 -2.24 -8.06 -10.84
CA SER A 162 -2.25 -7.40 -9.54
C SER A 162 -0.94 -6.70 -9.25
N PHE A 163 -1.00 -5.62 -8.49
CA PHE A 163 0.20 -4.93 -8.04
C PHE A 163 1.02 -5.82 -7.10
N ALA A 164 2.34 -5.71 -7.20
CA ALA A 164 3.30 -6.46 -6.39
C ALA A 164 3.06 -6.28 -4.90
N LEU A 165 2.81 -5.04 -4.48
CA LEU A 165 2.64 -4.67 -3.09
C LEU A 165 1.17 -4.60 -2.69
N GLY A 166 0.81 -5.33 -1.63
CA GLY A 166 -0.50 -5.30 -1.00
C GLY A 166 -1.54 -6.17 -1.70
N LYS A 167 -1.82 -5.91 -2.98
CA LYS A 167 -2.92 -6.58 -3.70
C LYS A 167 -2.64 -8.03 -4.05
N SER A 168 -1.41 -8.38 -4.40
CA SER A 168 -1.01 -9.78 -4.64
C SER A 168 -1.16 -10.63 -3.38
N GLN A 169 -0.69 -10.15 -2.25
CA GLN A 169 -0.78 -10.85 -0.97
C GLN A 169 -2.24 -11.03 -0.52
N GLU A 170 -3.05 -9.99 -0.65
CA GLU A 170 -4.48 -10.02 -0.35
C GLU A 170 -5.21 -11.06 -1.21
N LEU A 171 -4.92 -11.08 -2.51
CA LEU A 171 -5.51 -12.03 -3.46
C LEU A 171 -5.08 -13.47 -3.16
N LEU A 172 -3.79 -13.70 -2.94
CA LEU A 172 -3.26 -15.02 -2.58
C LEU A 172 -3.91 -15.58 -1.31
N MET A 173 -4.03 -14.75 -0.27
CA MET A 173 -4.68 -15.15 0.97
C MET A 173 -6.17 -15.47 0.76
N ARG A 174 -6.85 -14.72 -0.10
CA ARG A 174 -8.24 -14.96 -0.45
C ARG A 174 -8.42 -16.26 -1.19
N VAL A 175 -7.63 -16.51 -2.24
CA VAL A 175 -7.64 -17.76 -3.01
C VAL A 175 -7.32 -18.94 -2.09
N HIS A 176 -6.31 -18.82 -1.25
CA HIS A 176 -5.96 -19.84 -0.25
C HIS A 176 -7.14 -20.16 0.70
N THR A 177 -7.82 -19.12 1.17
CA THR A 177 -9.00 -19.29 2.05
C THR A 177 -10.15 -20.01 1.34
N LEU A 178 -10.40 -19.69 0.08
CA LEU A 178 -11.42 -20.36 -0.74
C LEU A 178 -11.05 -21.83 -1.00
N MET A 179 -9.76 -22.13 -1.22
CA MET A 179 -9.25 -23.51 -1.36
C MET A 179 -9.43 -24.29 -0.06
N LYS A 180 -9.03 -23.75 1.08
CA LYS A 180 -9.21 -24.37 2.40
C LYS A 180 -10.66 -24.70 2.74
N LYS A 181 -11.60 -23.90 2.24
CA LYS A 181 -13.04 -24.11 2.39
C LYS A 181 -13.63 -25.04 1.33
N ASN A 182 -12.82 -25.62 0.45
CA ASN A 182 -13.26 -26.44 -0.68
C ASN A 182 -14.25 -25.74 -1.63
N ILE A 183 -14.20 -24.40 -1.69
CA ILE A 183 -15.07 -23.60 -2.58
C ILE A 183 -14.48 -23.56 -3.98
N ILE A 184 -13.16 -23.55 -4.10
CA ILE A 184 -12.43 -23.65 -5.39
C ILE A 184 -11.40 -24.77 -5.33
N ILE A 185 -11.15 -25.40 -6.50
CA ILE A 185 -10.08 -26.37 -6.70
C ILE A 185 -9.07 -25.72 -7.64
N VAL A 186 -7.91 -25.34 -7.11
CA VAL A 186 -6.82 -24.72 -7.90
C VAL A 186 -5.55 -25.54 -7.67
N LEU A 187 -4.94 -25.96 -8.77
CA LEU A 187 -3.69 -26.73 -8.70
C LEU A 187 -2.45 -25.83 -8.68
N ILE A 188 -2.50 -24.70 -9.40
CA ILE A 188 -1.40 -23.74 -9.50
C ILE A 188 -1.98 -22.33 -9.55
N VAL A 189 -1.44 -21.42 -8.73
CA VAL A 189 -1.71 -19.98 -8.80
C VAL A 189 -0.47 -19.30 -9.37
N THR A 190 -0.59 -18.72 -10.56
CA THR A 190 0.45 -17.88 -11.13
C THR A 190 -0.01 -16.43 -11.03
N CYS A 191 0.69 -15.64 -10.22
CA CYS A 191 0.50 -14.19 -10.18
C CYS A 191 1.46 -13.54 -11.18
N ILE A 192 0.93 -12.77 -12.13
CA ILE A 192 1.74 -11.84 -12.90
C ILE A 192 1.74 -10.53 -12.11
N ILE A 193 2.92 -10.19 -11.63
CA ILE A 193 3.15 -8.95 -10.88
C ILE A 193 3.48 -7.88 -11.92
N THR A 194 2.61 -6.90 -12.06
CA THR A 194 2.90 -5.68 -12.82
C THR A 194 3.53 -4.67 -11.88
N ALA A 195 4.67 -4.17 -12.27
CA ALA A 195 5.35 -3.09 -11.56
C ALA A 195 4.63 -1.76 -11.79
#